data_828d1b7b9c812a5922033debadcc5c84
#
_entry.id   828d1b7b9c812a5922033debadcc5c84
#
_cell.length_a   1.000
_cell.length_b   1.000
_cell.length_c   1.000
_cell.angle_alpha   90.00
_cell.angle_beta   90.00
_cell.angle_gamma   90.00
#
_symmetry.space_group_name_H-M   'P 1'
#
loop_
_entity.id
_entity.type
_entity.pdbx_description
1 polymer ?
#
loop_
_entity_poly.entity_id
_entity_poly.type
_entity_poly.pdbx_seq_one_letter_code
_entity_poly.pdbx_strand_id
1 'polypeptide(L)'
;MADNTTVVEQDVDDATNKMAIRALIPLLITFVLGTLCLQGFNLVFQQVGADVGAPDQASLITAFPSLVLGIVCFIYGSLGDFISLRRLVTVGLIVLFVGSLFGFFANYFLPANLWTVIIARVLQTAGEQVAGSAFLVVATKYLKNSLKVIFFGLYTA
;
A
#
# COMPACT_ATOMS: atom_id res chain seq x y z
N MET A 1 33.29 -29.17 -19.78
CA MET A 1 33.00 -29.02 -18.31
C MET A 1 32.44 -27.66 -17.96
N ALA A 2 32.08 -26.83 -18.93
CA ALA A 2 31.53 -25.46 -18.71
C ALA A 2 29.99 -25.38 -18.74
N ASP A 3 29.29 -26.50 -18.92
CA ASP A 3 27.83 -26.48 -19.19
C ASP A 3 26.96 -26.69 -17.96
N ASN A 4 27.46 -27.29 -16.90
CA ASN A 4 26.65 -27.57 -15.70
C ASN A 4 26.45 -26.36 -14.75
N THR A 5 27.38 -25.43 -14.71
CA THR A 5 27.28 -24.25 -13.86
C THR A 5 26.27 -23.24 -14.42
N THR A 6 26.22 -23.06 -15.72
CA THR A 6 25.26 -22.16 -16.37
C THR A 6 23.82 -22.66 -16.29
N VAL A 7 23.61 -23.98 -16.37
CA VAL A 7 22.28 -24.60 -16.23
C VAL A 7 21.77 -24.48 -14.79
N VAL A 8 22.62 -24.72 -13.78
CA VAL A 8 22.24 -24.61 -12.36
C VAL A 8 21.95 -23.16 -11.99
N GLU A 9 22.74 -22.21 -12.49
CA GLU A 9 22.52 -20.77 -12.23
C GLU A 9 21.21 -20.27 -12.90
N GLN A 10 20.89 -20.78 -14.07
CA GLN A 10 19.65 -20.46 -14.80
C GLN A 10 18.42 -21.07 -14.12
N ASP A 11 18.50 -22.28 -13.59
CA ASP A 11 17.41 -22.92 -12.84
C ASP A 11 17.12 -22.23 -11.50
N VAL A 12 18.15 -21.80 -10.77
CA VAL A 12 17.97 -21.01 -9.53
C VAL A 12 17.34 -19.67 -9.83
N ASP A 13 17.75 -18.99 -10.89
CA ASP A 13 17.19 -17.73 -11.33
C ASP A 13 15.70 -17.87 -11.71
N ASP A 14 15.32 -18.94 -12.39
CA ASP A 14 13.95 -19.20 -12.81
C ASP A 14 13.04 -19.56 -11.61
N ALA A 15 13.55 -20.31 -10.65
CA ALA A 15 12.83 -20.62 -9.41
C ALA A 15 12.58 -19.34 -8.57
N THR A 16 13.61 -18.49 -8.42
CA THR A 16 13.52 -17.21 -7.71
C THR A 16 12.53 -16.28 -8.40
N ASN A 17 12.55 -16.21 -9.72
CA ASN A 17 11.63 -15.39 -10.50
C ASN A 17 10.17 -15.86 -10.38
N LYS A 18 9.90 -17.18 -10.38
CA LYS A 18 8.57 -17.74 -10.12
C LYS A 18 8.06 -17.41 -8.72
N MET A 19 8.92 -17.49 -7.70
CA MET A 19 8.56 -17.11 -6.32
C MET A 19 8.25 -15.61 -6.23
N ALA A 20 9.05 -14.75 -6.87
CA ALA A 20 8.82 -13.32 -6.91
C ALA A 20 7.47 -12.97 -7.57
N ILE A 21 7.15 -13.58 -8.72
CA ILE A 21 5.88 -13.37 -9.42
C ILE A 21 4.69 -13.79 -8.53
N ARG A 22 4.78 -14.94 -7.86
CA ARG A 22 3.73 -15.41 -6.93
C ARG A 22 3.51 -14.46 -5.76
N ALA A 23 4.53 -13.76 -5.29
CA ALA A 23 4.40 -12.75 -4.24
C ALA A 23 3.87 -11.41 -4.78
N LEU A 24 4.25 -11.03 -6.00
CA LEU A 24 3.87 -9.76 -6.63
C LEU A 24 2.39 -9.68 -6.97
N ILE A 25 1.79 -10.78 -7.43
CA ILE A 25 0.37 -10.79 -7.82
C ILE A 25 -0.54 -10.38 -6.65
N PRO A 26 -0.50 -11.04 -5.47
CA PRO A 26 -1.34 -10.63 -4.35
C PRO A 26 -1.00 -9.24 -3.82
N LEU A 27 0.27 -8.81 -3.85
CA LEU A 27 0.66 -7.46 -3.47
C LEU A 27 0.06 -6.42 -4.41
N LEU A 28 0.09 -6.67 -5.72
CA LEU A 28 -0.50 -5.79 -6.73
C LEU A 28 -2.02 -5.70 -6.55
N ILE A 29 -2.69 -6.84 -6.37
CA ILE A 29 -4.14 -6.88 -6.13
C ILE A 29 -4.49 -6.08 -4.87
N THR A 30 -3.77 -6.28 -3.77
CA THR A 30 -3.99 -5.56 -2.51
C THR A 30 -3.78 -4.06 -2.69
N PHE A 31 -2.72 -3.67 -3.39
CA PHE A 31 -2.42 -2.27 -3.68
C PHE A 31 -3.52 -1.63 -4.54
N VAL A 32 -3.92 -2.27 -5.64
CA VAL A 32 -4.95 -1.75 -6.54
C VAL A 32 -6.29 -1.62 -5.82
N LEU A 33 -6.71 -2.64 -5.07
CA LEU A 33 -7.97 -2.58 -4.30
C LEU A 33 -7.92 -1.51 -3.21
N GLY A 34 -6.80 -1.37 -2.50
CA GLY A 34 -6.60 -0.31 -1.50
C GLY A 34 -6.69 1.07 -2.13
N THR A 35 -5.97 1.29 -3.23
CA THR A 35 -5.99 2.56 -3.98
C THR A 35 -7.38 2.88 -4.49
N LEU A 36 -8.12 1.93 -5.04
CA LEU A 36 -9.51 2.13 -5.48
C LEU A 36 -10.42 2.56 -4.32
N CYS A 37 -10.28 1.92 -3.15
CA CYS A 37 -11.03 2.31 -1.96
C CYS A 37 -10.68 3.73 -1.49
N LEU A 38 -9.39 4.09 -1.50
CA LEU A 38 -8.93 5.42 -1.11
C LEU A 38 -9.39 6.50 -2.09
N GLN A 39 -9.28 6.25 -3.39
CA GLN A 39 -9.70 7.18 -4.43
C GLN A 39 -11.23 7.30 -4.51
N GLY A 40 -11.95 6.19 -4.30
CA GLY A 40 -13.41 6.22 -4.20
C GLY A 40 -13.89 7.17 -3.10
N PHE A 41 -13.22 7.21 -1.96
CA PHE A 41 -13.52 8.17 -0.89
C PHE A 41 -13.29 9.63 -1.31
N ASN A 42 -12.28 9.88 -2.15
CA ASN A 42 -11.99 11.23 -2.65
C ASN A 42 -13.13 11.80 -3.51
N LEU A 43 -14.06 10.99 -3.97
CA LEU A 43 -15.27 11.46 -4.69
C LEU A 43 -16.33 12.02 -3.73
N VAL A 44 -16.35 11.59 -2.47
CA VAL A 44 -17.41 11.91 -1.51
C VAL A 44 -16.92 12.73 -0.32
N PHE A 45 -15.62 13.13 -0.26
CA PHE A 45 -15.06 13.83 0.90
C PHE A 45 -15.77 15.14 1.25
N GLN A 46 -16.29 15.86 0.24
CA GLN A 46 -17.05 17.09 0.46
C GLN A 46 -18.38 16.82 1.17
N GLN A 47 -19.07 15.77 0.77
CA GLN A 47 -20.31 15.35 1.41
C GLN A 47 -20.06 14.90 2.85
N VAL A 48 -19.00 14.11 3.07
CA VAL A 48 -18.58 13.69 4.41
C VAL A 48 -18.23 14.91 5.29
N GLY A 49 -17.53 15.91 4.73
CA GLY A 49 -17.24 17.16 5.42
C GLY A 49 -18.50 17.92 5.86
N ALA A 50 -19.52 17.95 5.00
CA ALA A 50 -20.81 18.54 5.34
C ALA A 50 -21.55 17.75 6.43
N ASP A 51 -21.54 16.42 6.35
CA ASP A 51 -22.20 15.52 7.31
C ASP A 51 -21.59 15.61 8.72
N VAL A 52 -20.27 15.88 8.80
CA VAL A 52 -19.60 16.10 10.11
C VAL A 52 -19.62 17.58 10.56
N GLY A 53 -20.39 18.43 9.89
CA GLY A 53 -20.57 19.84 10.25
C GLY A 53 -19.36 20.75 9.96
N ALA A 54 -18.46 20.34 9.05
CA ALA A 54 -17.25 21.10 8.71
C ALA A 54 -17.03 21.20 7.18
N PRO A 55 -18.00 21.73 6.40
CA PRO A 55 -17.91 21.79 4.95
C PRO A 55 -16.71 22.60 4.45
N ASP A 56 -16.35 23.69 5.12
CA ASP A 56 -15.23 24.57 4.74
C ASP A 56 -13.86 23.90 4.98
N GLN A 57 -13.80 22.86 5.80
CA GLN A 57 -12.58 22.12 6.15
C GLN A 57 -12.54 20.72 5.53
N ALA A 58 -13.50 20.38 4.66
CA ALA A 58 -13.58 19.05 4.04
C ALA A 58 -12.29 18.66 3.30
N SER A 59 -11.58 19.63 2.70
CA SER A 59 -10.29 19.40 2.01
C SER A 59 -9.21 18.81 2.93
N LEU A 60 -9.27 19.02 4.24
CA LEU A 60 -8.32 18.44 5.19
C LEU A 60 -8.42 16.92 5.27
N ILE A 61 -9.60 16.35 4.95
CA ILE A 61 -9.82 14.89 4.93
C ILE A 61 -8.94 14.21 3.87
N THR A 62 -8.59 14.90 2.81
CA THR A 62 -7.72 14.38 1.75
C THR A 62 -6.29 14.89 1.87
N ALA A 63 -6.08 16.11 2.36
CA ALA A 63 -4.77 16.72 2.48
C ALA A 63 -3.89 16.01 3.52
N PHE A 64 -4.42 15.70 4.73
CA PHE A 64 -3.66 15.01 5.77
C PHE A 64 -3.20 13.59 5.35
N PRO A 65 -4.06 12.72 4.82
CA PRO A 65 -3.62 11.43 4.30
C PRO A 65 -2.57 11.55 3.19
N SER A 66 -2.68 12.52 2.28
CA SER A 66 -1.71 12.73 1.20
C SER A 66 -0.34 13.15 1.73
N LEU A 67 -0.29 13.98 2.76
CA LEU A 67 0.96 14.35 3.43
C LEU A 67 1.58 13.13 4.13
N VAL A 68 0.78 12.36 4.84
CA VAL A 68 1.24 11.15 5.53
C VAL A 68 1.73 10.10 4.54
N LEU A 69 1.08 9.96 3.38
CA LEU A 69 1.49 9.05 2.31
C LEU A 69 2.95 9.28 1.89
N GLY A 70 3.36 10.53 1.67
CA GLY A 70 4.74 10.85 1.32
C GLY A 70 5.75 10.44 2.40
N ILE A 71 5.43 10.71 3.68
CA ILE A 71 6.29 10.33 4.82
C ILE A 71 6.38 8.81 4.95
N VAL A 72 5.25 8.14 4.86
CA VAL A 72 5.13 6.69 5.04
C VAL A 72 5.80 5.92 3.90
N CYS A 73 5.72 6.39 2.66
CA CYS A 73 6.47 5.84 1.53
C CYS A 73 7.98 5.82 1.81
N PHE A 74 8.52 6.92 2.31
CA PHE A 74 9.94 7.01 2.65
C PHE A 74 10.32 6.05 3.79
N ILE A 75 9.51 6.01 4.85
CA ILE A 75 9.74 5.12 6.00
C ILE A 75 9.70 3.65 5.57
N TYR A 76 8.69 3.23 4.82
CA TYR A 76 8.56 1.84 4.38
C TYR A 76 9.62 1.43 3.36
N GLY A 77 10.02 2.35 2.47
CA GLY A 77 11.15 2.13 1.58
C GLY A 77 12.44 1.84 2.35
N SER A 78 12.73 2.65 3.37
CA SER A 78 13.91 2.48 4.22
C SER A 78 13.81 1.23 5.11
N LEU A 79 12.66 0.97 5.73
CA LEU A 79 12.43 -0.21 6.58
C LEU A 79 12.51 -1.53 5.80
N GLY A 80 12.20 -1.53 4.51
CA GLY A 80 12.31 -2.71 3.65
C GLY A 80 13.72 -3.29 3.54
N ASP A 81 14.75 -2.53 3.89
CA ASP A 81 16.14 -3.01 3.93
C ASP A 81 16.51 -3.65 5.28
N PHE A 82 15.84 -3.30 6.36
CA PHE A 82 16.15 -3.76 7.73
C PHE A 82 15.18 -4.82 8.25
N ILE A 83 13.95 -4.83 7.78
CA ILE A 83 12.89 -5.72 8.28
C ILE A 83 12.46 -6.68 7.17
N SER A 84 12.15 -7.93 7.54
CA SER A 84 11.62 -8.89 6.57
C SER A 84 10.31 -8.36 5.95
N LEU A 85 10.26 -8.38 4.63
CA LEU A 85 9.13 -7.88 3.85
C LEU A 85 7.78 -8.44 4.31
N ARG A 86 7.77 -9.73 4.70
CA ARG A 86 6.56 -10.38 5.23
C ARG A 86 6.05 -9.70 6.50
N ARG A 87 6.94 -9.35 7.44
CA ARG A 87 6.55 -8.65 8.67
C ARG A 87 6.05 -7.25 8.37
N LEU A 88 6.74 -6.55 7.47
CA LEU A 88 6.37 -5.21 7.05
C LEU A 88 4.95 -5.18 6.48
N VAL A 89 4.64 -6.08 5.53
CA VAL A 89 3.30 -6.19 4.92
C VAL A 89 2.25 -6.59 5.97
N THR A 90 2.55 -7.51 6.87
CA THR A 90 1.61 -7.92 7.92
C THR A 90 1.26 -6.75 8.83
N VAL A 91 2.27 -5.98 9.28
CA VAL A 91 2.04 -4.78 10.11
C VAL A 91 1.20 -3.74 9.37
N GLY A 92 1.50 -3.48 8.10
CA GLY A 92 0.71 -2.55 7.29
C GLY A 92 -0.74 -2.96 7.12
N LEU A 93 -1.00 -4.25 6.86
CA LEU A 93 -2.36 -4.76 6.77
C LEU A 93 -3.11 -4.68 8.11
N ILE A 94 -2.43 -4.90 9.23
CA ILE A 94 -3.02 -4.69 10.56
C ILE A 94 -3.39 -3.22 10.77
N VAL A 95 -2.50 -2.29 10.40
CA VAL A 95 -2.76 -0.84 10.50
C VAL A 95 -3.95 -0.44 9.61
N LEU A 96 -4.02 -0.95 8.39
CA LEU A 96 -5.15 -0.75 7.48
C LEU A 96 -6.46 -1.25 8.08
N PHE A 97 -6.44 -2.47 8.63
CA PHE A 97 -7.60 -3.08 9.26
C PHE A 97 -8.07 -2.30 10.48
N VAL A 98 -7.16 -1.92 11.37
CA VAL A 98 -7.44 -1.10 12.56
C VAL A 98 -8.00 0.27 12.17
N GLY A 99 -7.40 0.93 11.17
CA GLY A 99 -7.90 2.21 10.66
C GLY A 99 -9.30 2.11 10.07
N SER A 100 -9.59 1.02 9.37
CA SER A 100 -10.92 0.77 8.78
C SER A 100 -11.97 0.47 9.87
N LEU A 101 -11.62 -0.36 10.86
CA LEU A 101 -12.49 -0.61 12.02
C LEU A 101 -12.74 0.66 12.81
N PHE A 102 -11.70 1.44 13.07
CA PHE A 102 -11.84 2.71 13.77
C PHE A 102 -12.79 3.65 13.05
N GLY A 103 -12.65 3.81 11.72
CA GLY A 103 -13.55 4.64 10.93
C GLY A 103 -15.00 4.14 10.94
N PHE A 104 -15.21 2.82 10.93
CA PHE A 104 -16.53 2.22 11.01
C PHE A 104 -17.18 2.44 12.39
N PHE A 105 -16.48 2.10 13.46
CA PHE A 105 -17.03 2.21 14.83
C PHE A 105 -17.14 3.66 15.31
N ALA A 106 -16.24 4.52 14.89
CA ALA A 106 -16.29 5.94 15.25
C ALA A 106 -17.59 6.61 14.81
N ASN A 107 -18.14 6.20 13.66
CA ASN A 107 -19.43 6.71 13.19
C ASN A 107 -20.63 6.29 14.06
N TYR A 108 -20.50 5.19 14.83
CA TYR A 108 -21.56 4.70 15.69
C TYR A 108 -21.46 5.18 17.14
N PHE A 109 -20.25 5.34 17.67
CA PHE A 109 -20.00 5.54 19.09
C PHE A 109 -19.50 6.95 19.44
N LEU A 110 -18.96 7.68 18.45
CA LEU A 110 -18.45 9.03 18.65
C LEU A 110 -19.35 10.04 17.93
N PRO A 111 -19.49 11.28 18.47
CA PRO A 111 -20.14 12.33 17.74
C PRO A 111 -19.40 12.57 16.40
N ALA A 112 -20.15 12.81 15.35
CA ALA A 112 -19.61 13.13 14.04
C ALA A 112 -18.59 14.27 14.16
N ASN A 113 -17.32 13.98 13.88
CA ASN A 113 -16.21 14.91 14.04
C ASN A 113 -15.21 14.75 12.89
N LEU A 114 -14.82 15.87 12.30
CA LEU A 114 -13.84 15.94 11.22
C LEU A 114 -12.54 15.20 11.57
N TRP A 115 -12.01 15.39 12.77
CA TRP A 115 -10.75 14.77 13.20
C TRP A 115 -10.81 13.25 13.28
N THR A 116 -11.96 12.70 13.65
CA THR A 116 -12.17 11.24 13.66
C THR A 116 -12.05 10.66 12.25
N VAL A 117 -12.65 11.32 11.26
CA VAL A 117 -12.54 10.94 9.85
C VAL A 117 -11.10 11.06 9.36
N ILE A 118 -10.42 12.18 9.68
CA ILE A 118 -9.01 12.39 9.28
C ILE A 118 -8.12 11.30 9.86
N ILE A 119 -8.23 10.97 11.14
CA ILE A 119 -7.41 9.93 11.79
C ILE A 119 -7.66 8.57 11.14
N ALA A 120 -8.91 8.19 10.91
CA ALA A 120 -9.25 6.95 10.23
C ALA A 120 -8.60 6.87 8.84
N ARG A 121 -8.68 7.95 8.05
CA ARG A 121 -8.10 8.05 6.72
C ARG A 121 -6.58 8.00 6.72
N VAL A 122 -5.93 8.67 7.67
CA VAL A 122 -4.48 8.62 7.86
C VAL A 122 -4.00 7.19 8.14
N LEU A 123 -4.68 6.48 9.05
CA LEU A 123 -4.36 5.08 9.36
C LEU A 123 -4.57 4.16 8.15
N GLN A 124 -5.67 4.33 7.42
CA GLN A 124 -5.93 3.56 6.21
C GLN A 124 -4.85 3.78 5.15
N THR A 125 -4.50 5.04 4.89
CA THR A 125 -3.46 5.39 3.90
C THR A 125 -2.09 4.86 4.33
N ALA A 126 -1.74 4.98 5.61
CA ALA A 126 -0.48 4.45 6.12
C ALA A 126 -0.39 2.92 5.98
N GLY A 127 -1.49 2.22 6.22
CA GLY A 127 -1.54 0.75 6.10
C GLY A 127 -1.52 0.26 4.66
N GLU A 128 -2.25 0.90 3.76
CA GLU A 128 -2.33 0.53 2.35
C GLU A 128 -1.00 0.72 1.61
N GLN A 129 -0.29 1.79 1.89
CA GLN A 129 0.97 2.13 1.23
C GLN A 129 2.08 1.07 1.42
N VAL A 130 1.97 0.23 2.44
CA VAL A 130 2.91 -0.89 2.65
C VAL A 130 2.87 -1.87 1.47
N ALA A 131 1.69 -2.17 0.92
CA ALA A 131 1.57 -3.09 -0.21
C ALA A 131 2.29 -2.55 -1.46
N GLY A 132 2.13 -1.26 -1.75
CA GLY A 132 2.83 -0.60 -2.86
C GLY A 132 4.35 -0.57 -2.67
N SER A 133 4.82 -0.19 -1.47
CA SER A 133 6.25 -0.18 -1.15
C SER A 133 6.86 -1.58 -1.22
N ALA A 134 6.17 -2.59 -0.68
CA ALA A 134 6.60 -3.99 -0.75
C ALA A 134 6.66 -4.51 -2.19
N PHE A 135 5.68 -4.15 -3.01
CA PHE A 135 5.67 -4.47 -4.44
C PHE A 135 6.92 -3.93 -5.14
N LEU A 136 7.25 -2.66 -4.92
CA LEU A 136 8.43 -2.02 -5.53
C LEU A 136 9.72 -2.72 -5.09
N VAL A 137 9.87 -3.05 -3.81
CA VAL A 137 11.05 -3.75 -3.29
C VAL A 137 11.20 -5.14 -3.91
N VAL A 138 10.11 -5.93 -4.01
CA VAL A 138 10.15 -7.25 -4.64
C VAL A 138 10.47 -7.14 -6.13
N ALA A 139 9.81 -6.23 -6.83
CA ALA A 139 10.03 -6.03 -8.26
C ALA A 139 11.48 -5.61 -8.59
N THR A 140 12.06 -4.73 -7.78
CA THR A 140 13.45 -4.27 -8.01
C THR A 140 14.48 -5.31 -7.67
N LYS A 141 14.32 -6.06 -6.57
CA LYS A 141 15.33 -6.99 -6.06
C LYS A 141 15.31 -8.38 -6.70
N TYR A 142 14.12 -8.89 -7.05
CA TYR A 142 13.95 -10.31 -7.40
C TYR A 142 13.45 -10.59 -8.81
N LEU A 143 13.00 -9.58 -9.58
CA LEU A 143 12.56 -9.78 -10.96
C LEU A 143 13.70 -9.64 -11.96
N LYS A 144 13.64 -10.44 -13.04
CA LYS A 144 14.49 -10.23 -14.23
C LYS A 144 14.15 -8.90 -14.91
N ASN A 145 15.15 -8.25 -15.51
CA ASN A 145 15.00 -6.92 -16.11
C ASN A 145 13.89 -6.84 -17.18
N SER A 146 13.68 -7.90 -17.94
CA SER A 146 12.63 -7.98 -18.97
C SER A 146 11.21 -7.91 -18.35
N LEU A 147 11.01 -8.46 -17.15
CA LEU A 147 9.72 -8.47 -16.45
C LEU A 147 9.49 -7.22 -15.63
N LYS A 148 10.56 -6.55 -15.17
CA LYS A 148 10.45 -5.30 -14.41
C LYS A 148 9.63 -4.26 -15.16
N VAL A 149 9.88 -4.07 -16.45
CA VAL A 149 9.16 -3.10 -17.29
C VAL A 149 7.66 -3.35 -17.28
N ILE A 150 7.26 -4.62 -17.41
CA ILE A 150 5.83 -5.01 -17.44
C ILE A 150 5.19 -4.75 -16.06
N PHE A 151 5.84 -5.18 -14.97
CA PHE A 151 5.30 -5.01 -13.62
C PHE A 151 5.28 -3.55 -13.18
N PHE A 152 6.27 -2.74 -13.53
CA PHE A 152 6.25 -1.31 -13.28
C PHE A 152 5.16 -0.61 -14.11
N GLY A 153 4.95 -1.02 -15.36
CA GLY A 153 3.85 -0.53 -16.18
C GLY A 153 2.48 -0.82 -15.53
N LEU A 154 2.27 -2.04 -15.03
CA LEU A 154 1.04 -2.41 -14.30
C LEU A 154 0.85 -1.66 -12.97
N TYR A 155 1.94 -1.31 -12.30
CA TYR A 155 1.89 -0.53 -11.06
C TYR A 155 1.49 0.93 -11.29
N THR A 156 1.87 1.50 -12.44
CA THR A 156 1.64 2.91 -12.77
C THR A 156 0.38 3.15 -13.61
N ALA A 157 -0.23 2.10 -14.18
CA ALA A 157 -1.48 2.18 -14.95
C ALA A 157 -2.71 2.34 -14.06
#